data_8bb89a852ccc59ecb2320486bcd23e45
#
_entry.id   8bb89a852ccc59ecb2320486bcd23e45
#
_cell.length_a   1.000
_cell.length_b   1.000
_cell.length_c   1.000
_cell.angle_alpha   90.00
_cell.angle_beta   90.00
_cell.angle_gamma   90.00
#
_symmetry.space_group_name_H-M   'P 1'
#
loop_
_entity.id
_entity.type
_entity.pdbx_description
1 polymer ?
#
loop_
_entity_poly.entity_id
_entity_poly.type
_entity_poly.pdbx_seq_one_letter_code
_entity_poly.pdbx_strand_id
1 'polypeptide(L)'
;MKVSDSSKTSSGQEGLQSKTVVDITARLPRSGVRSSEPPCLCATSLEQVESAWRLVYQRYSQMGLIDENRFAIHAAPAAVGQHASVIWGPEGPEVGYTMTLFRDNPMGLALDSVYARSLDGLRRKGSRLLEVGMLADRRQSASRGVGALFSMMRWAIHYGLHTDLTDIVIGVHPRHAQFYERCYGFQKFAPPTSYPLVRNHPVVPLRLRLREELAKDELPRGLADARDNPLPASAFSHRFAFEPEQLRGSLIEGFLKDRYGIDPGREAASGRADRGLALSA
;
A
#
# COMPACT_ATOMS: atom_id res chain seq x y z
N MET A 1 65.56 22.33 19.69
CA MET A 1 65.54 20.87 19.53
C MET A 1 64.12 20.45 19.29
N LYS A 2 63.93 19.92 18.10
CA LYS A 2 62.61 19.47 17.55
C LYS A 2 62.02 18.32 18.32
N VAL A 3 60.74 18.25 18.50
CA VAL A 3 59.93 17.07 18.13
C VAL A 3 58.49 17.51 17.90
N SER A 4 58.03 17.36 16.68
CA SER A 4 56.65 17.36 16.23
C SER A 4 56.03 15.99 16.51
N ASP A 5 54.81 15.96 16.94
CA ASP A 5 53.99 14.76 16.75
C ASP A 5 52.57 15.13 16.38
N SER A 6 52.20 14.77 15.18
CA SER A 6 50.90 14.96 14.56
C SER A 6 50.18 13.61 14.53
N SER A 7 49.23 13.41 15.40
CA SER A 7 48.28 12.28 15.28
C SER A 7 47.05 12.72 14.51
N LYS A 8 47.00 12.31 13.25
CA LYS A 8 45.78 12.32 12.40
C LYS A 8 44.86 11.18 12.82
N THR A 9 43.74 11.51 13.38
CA THR A 9 42.57 10.60 13.42
C THR A 9 41.74 10.82 12.18
N SER A 10 41.85 9.90 11.24
CA SER A 10 40.99 9.80 10.08
C SER A 10 39.68 9.15 10.49
N SER A 11 38.63 9.94 10.57
CA SER A 11 37.24 9.43 10.61
C SER A 11 36.87 8.94 9.23
N GLY A 12 36.82 7.62 9.05
CA GLY A 12 36.28 6.98 7.88
C GLY A 12 34.77 7.06 7.89
N GLN A 13 34.22 8.06 7.20
CA GLN A 13 32.86 8.01 6.69
C GLN A 13 32.92 7.34 5.31
N GLU A 14 32.87 6.01 5.30
CA GLU A 14 32.62 5.29 4.06
C GLU A 14 31.17 5.50 3.68
N GLY A 15 31.01 6.20 2.58
CA GLY A 15 29.74 6.48 1.95
C GLY A 15 29.01 5.20 1.56
N LEU A 16 27.79 5.06 2.08
CA LEU A 16 26.81 4.10 1.59
C LEU A 16 26.51 4.49 0.13
N GLN A 17 27.19 3.82 -0.81
CA GLN A 17 27.02 4.04 -2.23
C GLN A 17 25.55 3.83 -2.58
N SER A 18 24.93 4.90 -3.04
CA SER A 18 23.65 4.96 -3.71
C SER A 18 23.55 3.84 -4.77
N LYS A 19 22.91 2.73 -4.40
CA LYS A 19 22.52 1.72 -5.38
C LYS A 19 21.55 2.39 -6.36
N THR A 20 22.00 2.48 -7.58
CA THR A 20 21.38 2.96 -8.80
C THR A 20 19.85 3.05 -8.71
N VAL A 21 19.34 4.27 -8.72
CA VAL A 21 17.91 4.52 -8.97
C VAL A 21 17.65 4.02 -10.38
N VAL A 22 17.07 2.83 -10.49
CA VAL A 22 16.58 2.34 -11.78
C VAL A 22 15.48 3.29 -12.20
N ASP A 23 15.69 4.04 -13.26
CA ASP A 23 14.66 4.88 -13.85
C ASP A 23 13.55 3.98 -14.41
N ILE A 24 12.53 3.75 -13.57
CA ILE A 24 11.38 2.93 -13.88
C ILE A 24 10.61 3.52 -15.06
N THR A 25 10.69 4.83 -15.29
CA THR A 25 9.97 5.51 -16.37
C THR A 25 10.57 5.24 -17.74
N ALA A 26 11.88 5.00 -17.85
CA ALA A 26 12.57 4.72 -19.10
C ALA A 26 12.36 3.29 -19.62
N ARG A 27 11.87 2.37 -18.78
CA ARG A 27 11.68 0.95 -19.12
C ARG A 27 10.22 0.51 -19.25
N LEU A 28 9.30 1.45 -19.38
CA LEU A 28 7.89 1.12 -19.57
C LEU A 28 7.69 0.46 -20.94
N PRO A 29 7.05 -0.71 -21.06
CA PRO A 29 6.73 -1.33 -22.35
C PRO A 29 5.88 -0.37 -23.17
N ARG A 30 6.05 -0.32 -24.49
CA ARG A 30 5.25 0.53 -25.40
C ARG A 30 3.80 0.04 -25.39
N SER A 31 2.83 0.94 -25.57
CA SER A 31 1.39 0.63 -25.64
C SER A 31 1.14 -0.50 -26.66
N GLY A 32 0.33 -1.51 -26.27
CA GLY A 32 -0.07 -2.63 -27.13
C GLY A 32 0.40 -4.01 -26.67
N VAL A 33 1.26 -4.13 -25.67
CA VAL A 33 1.59 -5.43 -25.08
C VAL A 33 0.46 -5.79 -24.12
N ARG A 34 -0.37 -6.78 -24.47
CA ARG A 34 -1.23 -7.46 -23.49
C ARG A 34 -0.30 -7.92 -22.37
N SER A 35 -0.56 -7.48 -21.16
CA SER A 35 0.21 -7.90 -20.00
C SER A 35 0.19 -9.42 -19.95
N SER A 36 1.35 -10.06 -20.05
CA SER A 36 1.50 -11.50 -19.83
C SER A 36 1.39 -11.86 -18.34
N GLU A 37 1.14 -10.86 -17.51
CA GLU A 37 0.99 -11.04 -16.07
C GLU A 37 -0.31 -11.78 -15.77
N PRO A 38 -0.29 -12.73 -14.82
CA PRO A 38 -1.49 -13.37 -14.34
C PRO A 38 -2.47 -12.30 -13.81
N PRO A 39 -3.79 -12.51 -13.95
CA PRO A 39 -4.78 -11.56 -13.46
C PRO A 39 -4.68 -11.42 -11.93
N CYS A 40 -4.87 -10.20 -11.45
CA CYS A 40 -5.08 -9.96 -10.02
C CYS A 40 -6.40 -10.61 -9.59
N LEU A 41 -6.39 -11.21 -8.42
CA LEU A 41 -7.51 -11.86 -7.76
C LEU A 41 -7.78 -11.18 -6.42
N CYS A 42 -9.04 -11.15 -6.00
CA CYS A 42 -9.38 -10.80 -4.63
C CYS A 42 -9.25 -12.05 -3.74
N ALA A 43 -8.63 -11.91 -2.57
CA ALA A 43 -8.58 -12.98 -1.60
C ALA A 43 -9.99 -13.32 -1.08
N THR A 44 -10.32 -14.60 -1.05
CA THR A 44 -11.61 -15.13 -0.61
C THR A 44 -11.51 -16.05 0.60
N SER A 45 -10.28 -16.34 1.05
CA SER A 45 -10.02 -17.15 2.24
C SER A 45 -8.97 -16.48 3.14
N LEU A 46 -9.00 -16.85 4.43
CA LEU A 46 -8.02 -16.40 5.41
C LEU A 46 -6.59 -16.79 5.02
N GLU A 47 -6.42 -17.99 4.48
CA GLU A 47 -5.13 -18.50 4.04
C GLU A 47 -4.51 -17.61 2.94
N GLN A 48 -5.32 -17.16 1.97
CA GLN A 48 -4.87 -16.26 0.92
C GLN A 48 -4.46 -14.89 1.49
N VAL A 49 -5.23 -14.37 2.46
CA VAL A 49 -4.90 -13.12 3.16
C VAL A 49 -3.59 -13.26 3.93
N GLU A 50 -3.44 -14.31 4.71
CA GLU A 50 -2.21 -14.56 5.47
C GLU A 50 -1.01 -14.72 4.56
N SER A 51 -1.15 -15.44 3.45
CA SER A 51 -0.08 -15.60 2.45
C SER A 51 0.33 -14.28 1.82
N ALA A 52 -0.65 -13.42 1.48
CA ALA A 52 -0.39 -12.09 0.96
C ALA A 52 0.34 -11.19 1.98
N TRP A 53 -0.09 -11.20 3.23
CA TRP A 53 0.51 -10.37 4.28
C TRP A 53 1.85 -10.91 4.80
N ARG A 54 2.12 -12.20 4.65
CA ARG A 54 3.46 -12.78 4.80
C ARG A 54 4.42 -12.23 3.74
N LEU A 55 3.96 -12.10 2.48
CA LEU A 55 4.76 -11.47 1.44
C LEU A 55 5.07 -10.00 1.77
N VAL A 56 4.08 -9.25 2.27
CA VAL A 56 4.31 -7.87 2.76
C VAL A 56 5.38 -7.86 3.85
N TYR A 57 5.25 -8.72 4.86
CA TYR A 57 6.23 -8.85 5.94
C TYR A 57 7.63 -9.13 5.40
N GLN A 58 7.78 -10.14 4.56
CA GLN A 58 9.08 -10.52 3.97
C GLN A 58 9.72 -9.34 3.23
N ARG A 59 8.96 -8.65 2.39
CA ARG A 59 9.48 -7.53 1.60
C ARG A 59 9.80 -6.31 2.46
N TYR A 60 8.95 -5.98 3.41
CA TYR A 60 9.15 -4.81 4.27
C TYR A 60 10.29 -5.03 5.27
N SER A 61 10.46 -6.24 5.83
CA SER A 61 11.60 -6.59 6.68
C SER A 61 12.91 -6.53 5.89
N GLN A 62 12.96 -7.12 4.68
CA GLN A 62 14.13 -7.06 3.79
C GLN A 62 14.56 -5.63 3.44
N MET A 63 13.60 -4.71 3.36
CA MET A 63 13.85 -3.29 3.09
C MET A 63 14.10 -2.46 4.36
N GLY A 64 14.06 -3.06 5.54
CA GLY A 64 14.21 -2.37 6.81
C GLY A 64 13.06 -1.44 7.17
N LEU A 65 11.89 -1.62 6.56
CA LEU A 65 10.71 -0.79 6.80
C LEU A 65 9.95 -1.17 8.08
N ILE A 66 10.09 -2.42 8.54
CA ILE A 66 9.45 -2.94 9.76
C ILE A 66 10.44 -3.78 10.54
N ASP A 67 10.14 -3.98 11.82
CA ASP A 67 10.88 -4.91 12.67
C ASP A 67 10.37 -6.34 12.47
N GLU A 68 11.24 -7.31 12.74
CA GLU A 68 10.85 -8.71 12.74
C GLU A 68 9.82 -8.99 13.85
N ASN A 69 8.90 -9.92 13.59
CA ASN A 69 7.93 -10.39 14.56
C ASN A 69 7.72 -11.90 14.43
N ARG A 70 7.31 -12.54 15.53
CA ARG A 70 7.12 -14.00 15.62
C ARG A 70 6.03 -14.57 14.72
N PHE A 71 5.14 -13.73 14.22
CA PHE A 71 4.03 -14.14 13.36
C PHE A 71 4.42 -14.17 11.88
N ALA A 72 5.53 -13.52 11.51
CA ALA A 72 5.97 -13.32 10.13
C ALA A 72 4.87 -12.73 9.23
N ILE A 73 4.05 -11.84 9.78
CA ILE A 73 2.95 -11.13 9.12
C ILE A 73 3.11 -9.63 9.35
N HIS A 74 2.68 -8.81 8.38
CA HIS A 74 2.50 -7.38 8.57
C HIS A 74 1.15 -6.94 8.06
N ALA A 75 0.41 -6.25 8.91
CA ALA A 75 -0.88 -5.65 8.59
C ALA A 75 -1.05 -4.31 9.32
N ALA A 76 -1.69 -3.34 8.66
CA ALA A 76 -2.18 -2.16 9.35
C ALA A 76 -3.51 -2.48 10.07
N PRO A 77 -3.82 -1.85 11.21
CA PRO A 77 -5.11 -2.07 11.89
C PRO A 77 -6.32 -1.88 10.96
N ALA A 78 -6.30 -0.87 10.11
CA ALA A 78 -7.36 -0.63 9.12
C ALA A 78 -7.56 -1.77 8.10
N ALA A 79 -6.59 -2.69 7.98
CA ALA A 79 -6.64 -3.80 7.01
C ALA A 79 -7.60 -4.93 7.42
N VAL A 80 -8.04 -4.99 8.68
CA VAL A 80 -8.90 -6.05 9.21
C VAL A 80 -10.36 -5.63 9.36
N GLY A 81 -10.76 -4.53 8.73
CA GLY A 81 -12.14 -4.08 8.73
C GLY A 81 -12.96 -4.69 7.59
N GLN A 82 -14.28 -4.73 7.75
CA GLN A 82 -15.23 -5.18 6.72
C GLN A 82 -15.10 -4.43 5.38
N HIS A 83 -14.40 -3.32 5.38
CA HIS A 83 -14.17 -2.44 4.22
C HIS A 83 -12.80 -2.66 3.57
N ALA A 84 -12.02 -3.63 4.02
CA ALA A 84 -10.76 -3.99 3.40
C ALA A 84 -10.94 -5.08 2.34
N SER A 85 -10.04 -5.09 1.36
CA SER A 85 -9.94 -6.15 0.35
C SER A 85 -8.47 -6.41 0.05
N VAL A 86 -8.05 -7.65 0.13
CA VAL A 86 -6.68 -8.06 -0.20
C VAL A 86 -6.66 -8.56 -1.64
N ILE A 87 -5.83 -7.93 -2.44
CA ILE A 87 -5.66 -8.24 -3.86
C ILE A 87 -4.30 -8.91 -4.03
N TRP A 88 -4.25 -9.97 -4.79
CA TRP A 88 -3.03 -10.71 -5.02
C TRP A 88 -2.95 -11.25 -6.45
N GLY A 89 -1.74 -11.55 -6.89
CA GLY A 89 -1.50 -12.25 -8.13
C GLY A 89 -0.56 -13.44 -7.91
N PRO A 90 -0.81 -14.57 -8.60
CA PRO A 90 -0.01 -15.79 -8.42
C PRO A 90 1.37 -15.68 -9.06
N GLU A 91 2.33 -16.39 -8.47
CA GLU A 91 3.62 -16.73 -9.06
C GLU A 91 3.87 -18.23 -8.79
N GLY A 92 3.54 -19.09 -9.76
CA GLY A 92 3.44 -20.51 -9.50
C GLY A 92 2.39 -20.84 -8.42
N PRO A 93 2.73 -21.62 -7.39
CA PRO A 93 1.80 -21.94 -6.30
C PRO A 93 1.71 -20.84 -5.23
N GLU A 94 2.53 -19.81 -5.31
CA GLU A 94 2.67 -18.79 -4.26
C GLU A 94 2.08 -17.43 -4.67
N VAL A 95 1.93 -16.57 -3.66
CA VAL A 95 1.61 -15.14 -3.89
C VAL A 95 2.85 -14.46 -4.45
N GLY A 96 2.77 -13.99 -5.70
CA GLY A 96 3.84 -13.27 -6.38
C GLY A 96 3.84 -11.78 -6.06
N TYR A 97 2.66 -11.18 -5.94
CA TYR A 97 2.48 -9.77 -5.60
C TYR A 97 1.14 -9.53 -4.92
N THR A 98 1.05 -8.47 -4.16
CA THR A 98 -0.16 -8.13 -3.39
C THR A 98 -0.27 -6.63 -3.12
N MET A 99 -1.50 -6.19 -2.89
CA MET A 99 -1.85 -4.91 -2.28
C MET A 99 -3.09 -5.08 -1.41
N THR A 100 -3.30 -4.16 -0.48
CA THR A 100 -4.55 -4.08 0.29
C THR A 100 -5.26 -2.78 -0.02
N LEU A 101 -6.56 -2.88 -0.24
CA LEU A 101 -7.48 -1.75 -0.44
C LEU A 101 -8.22 -1.49 0.87
N PHE A 102 -8.27 -0.24 1.28
CA PHE A 102 -9.00 0.20 2.46
C PHE A 102 -10.07 1.21 2.02
N ARG A 103 -11.33 0.81 2.05
CA ARG A 103 -12.42 1.79 1.91
C ARG A 103 -12.53 2.59 3.19
N ASP A 104 -12.69 3.89 3.02
CA ASP A 104 -12.90 4.79 4.16
C ASP A 104 -14.15 4.39 4.97
N ASN A 105 -14.01 4.41 6.27
CA ASN A 105 -15.02 3.97 7.22
C ASN A 105 -14.81 4.68 8.57
N PRO A 106 -15.70 4.53 9.56
CA PRO A 106 -15.55 5.17 10.88
C PRO A 106 -14.24 4.88 11.62
N MET A 107 -13.59 3.76 11.35
CA MET A 107 -12.26 3.45 11.92
C MET A 107 -11.11 4.21 11.23
N GLY A 108 -11.38 4.83 10.08
CA GLY A 108 -10.40 5.57 9.29
C GLY A 108 -9.59 4.70 8.35
N LEU A 109 -8.57 5.34 7.76
CA LEU A 109 -7.59 4.76 6.85
C LEU A 109 -6.24 4.60 7.57
N ALA A 110 -5.33 3.81 7.04
CA ALA A 110 -3.99 3.67 7.60
C ALA A 110 -3.23 5.02 7.60
N LEU A 111 -3.42 5.83 6.57
CA LEU A 111 -2.85 7.18 6.44
C LEU A 111 -3.42 8.19 7.44
N ASP A 112 -4.56 7.93 8.09
CA ASP A 112 -5.07 8.82 9.15
C ASP A 112 -4.09 8.94 10.32
N SER A 113 -3.26 7.93 10.56
CA SER A 113 -2.23 7.99 11.61
C SER A 113 -1.27 9.16 11.47
N VAL A 114 -1.10 9.72 10.27
CA VAL A 114 -0.20 10.87 10.00
C VAL A 114 -0.84 12.00 9.22
N TYR A 115 -1.96 11.76 8.53
CA TYR A 115 -2.62 12.74 7.67
C TYR A 115 -4.10 12.97 7.98
N ALA A 116 -4.56 12.63 9.19
CA ALA A 116 -5.97 12.73 9.59
C ALA A 116 -6.61 14.09 9.22
N ARG A 117 -5.97 15.21 9.59
CA ARG A 117 -6.49 16.56 9.27
C ARG A 117 -6.67 16.78 7.76
N SER A 118 -5.73 16.32 6.95
CA SER A 118 -5.78 16.48 5.49
C SER A 118 -6.86 15.59 4.88
N LEU A 119 -6.96 14.34 5.31
CA LEU A 119 -7.99 13.38 4.89
C LEU A 119 -9.39 13.86 5.31
N ASP A 120 -9.55 14.37 6.52
CA ASP A 120 -10.81 14.97 6.97
C ASP A 120 -11.19 16.19 6.12
N GLY A 121 -10.20 16.95 5.67
CA GLY A 121 -10.42 18.02 4.69
C GLY A 121 -10.99 17.51 3.37
N LEU A 122 -10.57 16.35 2.89
CA LEU A 122 -11.13 15.69 1.70
C LEU A 122 -12.53 15.16 1.97
N ARG A 123 -12.74 14.47 3.09
CA ARG A 123 -14.06 13.94 3.51
C ARG A 123 -15.11 15.05 3.62
N ARG A 124 -14.77 16.17 4.24
CA ARG A 124 -15.69 17.35 4.33
C ARG A 124 -16.04 17.94 2.99
N LYS A 125 -15.20 17.77 1.96
CA LYS A 125 -15.49 18.17 0.58
C LYS A 125 -16.30 17.14 -0.21
N GLY A 126 -16.76 16.08 0.45
CA GLY A 126 -17.55 15.01 -0.14
C GLY A 126 -16.73 13.89 -0.82
N SER A 127 -15.42 13.86 -0.62
CA SER A 127 -14.60 12.75 -1.14
C SER A 127 -14.95 11.43 -0.44
N ARG A 128 -15.19 10.39 -1.24
CA ARG A 128 -15.29 9.00 -0.80
C ARG A 128 -13.98 8.30 -1.14
N LEU A 129 -13.20 7.99 -0.10
CA LEU A 129 -11.79 7.64 -0.24
C LEU A 129 -11.58 6.12 -0.34
N LEU A 130 -10.63 5.74 -1.17
CA LEU A 130 -9.99 4.42 -1.21
C LEU A 130 -8.51 4.59 -0.96
N GLU A 131 -7.98 4.03 0.11
CA GLU A 131 -6.54 3.93 0.27
C GLU A 131 -6.02 2.64 -0.37
N VAL A 132 -4.91 2.73 -1.09
CA VAL A 132 -4.14 1.59 -1.58
C VAL A 132 -2.84 1.54 -0.79
N GLY A 133 -2.62 0.44 -0.08
CA GLY A 133 -1.43 0.25 0.74
C GLY A 133 -0.97 -1.19 0.79
N MET A 134 0.02 -1.46 1.64
CA MET A 134 0.58 -2.79 1.85
C MET A 134 0.99 -3.49 0.55
N LEU A 135 1.57 -2.72 -0.38
CA LEU A 135 2.00 -3.22 -1.68
C LEU A 135 3.32 -3.96 -1.56
N ALA A 136 3.36 -5.20 -2.03
CA ALA A 136 4.55 -6.02 -2.07
C ALA A 136 4.62 -6.83 -3.36
N ASP A 137 5.84 -7.05 -3.87
CA ASP A 137 6.13 -7.90 -5.02
C ASP A 137 7.34 -8.79 -4.67
N ARG A 138 7.18 -10.09 -4.83
CA ARG A 138 8.25 -11.08 -4.62
C ARG A 138 9.34 -10.97 -5.66
N ARG A 139 8.98 -10.61 -6.87
CA ARG A 139 9.87 -10.59 -8.02
C ARG A 139 10.85 -9.41 -7.93
N GLN A 140 12.11 -9.71 -8.15
CA GLN A 140 13.18 -8.70 -8.11
C GLN A 140 13.43 -8.04 -9.48
N SER A 141 12.79 -8.51 -10.53
CA SER A 141 12.93 -7.95 -11.88
C SER A 141 12.12 -6.66 -12.03
N ALA A 142 12.79 -5.55 -12.30
CA ALA A 142 12.14 -4.25 -12.47
C ALA A 142 11.03 -4.25 -13.54
N SER A 143 11.22 -4.97 -14.66
CA SER A 143 10.22 -5.03 -15.74
C SER A 143 8.95 -5.79 -15.32
N ARG A 144 9.10 -6.92 -14.61
CA ARG A 144 7.97 -7.70 -14.10
C ARG A 144 7.25 -6.98 -12.97
N GLY A 145 7.98 -6.30 -12.09
CA GLY A 145 7.39 -5.50 -11.02
C GLY A 145 6.52 -4.35 -11.54
N VAL A 146 6.92 -3.71 -12.64
CA VAL A 146 6.10 -2.67 -13.28
C VAL A 146 4.80 -3.25 -13.84
N GLY A 147 4.82 -4.41 -14.50
CA GLY A 147 3.61 -5.08 -15.00
C GLY A 147 2.60 -5.39 -13.89
N ALA A 148 3.08 -5.97 -12.78
CA ALA A 148 2.24 -6.24 -11.61
C ALA A 148 1.62 -4.97 -11.03
N LEU A 149 2.40 -3.89 -10.92
CA LEU A 149 1.90 -2.62 -10.43
C LEU A 149 0.79 -2.05 -11.31
N PHE A 150 0.94 -2.12 -12.65
CA PHE A 150 -0.12 -1.72 -13.58
C PHE A 150 -1.38 -2.58 -13.40
N SER A 151 -1.24 -3.90 -13.28
CA SER A 151 -2.36 -4.81 -13.02
C SER A 151 -3.07 -4.49 -11.70
N MET A 152 -2.32 -4.27 -10.63
CA MET A 152 -2.88 -3.91 -9.32
C MET A 152 -3.57 -2.55 -9.35
N MET A 153 -2.92 -1.52 -9.90
CA MET A 153 -3.52 -0.18 -9.97
C MET A 153 -4.77 -0.16 -10.86
N ARG A 154 -4.78 -0.88 -11.98
CA ARG A 154 -5.98 -1.08 -12.80
C ARG A 154 -7.12 -1.68 -11.96
N TRP A 155 -6.81 -2.69 -11.15
CA TRP A 155 -7.78 -3.31 -10.25
C TRP A 155 -8.34 -2.30 -9.23
N ALA A 156 -7.48 -1.51 -8.60
CA ALA A 156 -7.88 -0.46 -7.65
C ALA A 156 -8.76 0.62 -8.29
N ILE A 157 -8.40 1.07 -9.52
CA ILE A 157 -9.17 2.07 -10.27
C ILE A 157 -10.57 1.55 -10.56
N HIS A 158 -10.69 0.33 -11.11
CA HIS A 158 -12.01 -0.26 -11.42
C HIS A 158 -12.82 -0.56 -10.16
N TYR A 159 -12.18 -1.04 -9.09
CA TYR A 159 -12.85 -1.22 -7.81
C TYR A 159 -13.44 0.12 -7.32
N GLY A 160 -12.66 1.20 -7.36
CA GLY A 160 -13.14 2.52 -6.98
C GLY A 160 -14.34 2.98 -7.82
N LEU A 161 -14.30 2.78 -9.13
CA LEU A 161 -15.39 3.14 -10.02
C LEU A 161 -16.67 2.32 -9.77
N HIS A 162 -16.55 1.01 -9.61
CA HIS A 162 -17.68 0.10 -9.35
C HIS A 162 -18.29 0.27 -7.96
N THR A 163 -17.53 0.75 -6.99
CA THR A 163 -18.00 0.99 -5.62
C THR A 163 -18.33 2.46 -5.35
N ASP A 164 -18.41 3.26 -6.41
CA ASP A 164 -18.75 4.68 -6.39
C ASP A 164 -17.83 5.54 -5.48
N LEU A 165 -16.57 5.16 -5.37
CA LEU A 165 -15.57 5.96 -4.70
C LEU A 165 -15.08 7.08 -5.64
N THR A 166 -14.73 8.23 -5.06
CA THR A 166 -14.33 9.40 -5.86
C THR A 166 -12.83 9.54 -5.99
N ASP A 167 -12.10 9.07 -4.98
CA ASP A 167 -10.67 9.32 -4.86
C ASP A 167 -9.90 8.09 -4.41
N ILE A 168 -8.73 7.89 -5.01
CA ILE A 168 -7.71 6.97 -4.48
C ILE A 168 -6.64 7.79 -3.78
N VAL A 169 -6.26 7.37 -2.57
CA VAL A 169 -5.13 7.93 -1.83
C VAL A 169 -4.07 6.87 -1.60
N ILE A 170 -2.81 7.28 -1.64
CA ILE A 170 -1.66 6.42 -1.38
C ILE A 170 -0.61 7.16 -0.58
N GLY A 171 0.09 6.45 0.29
CA GLY A 171 1.31 6.92 0.94
C GLY A 171 2.51 6.22 0.32
N VAL A 172 3.40 6.97 -0.32
CA VAL A 172 4.56 6.39 -1.00
C VAL A 172 5.87 7.01 -0.52
N HIS A 173 6.95 6.22 -0.56
CA HIS A 173 8.28 6.79 -0.33
C HIS A 173 8.58 7.86 -1.40
N PRO A 174 9.24 9.01 -1.07
CA PRO A 174 9.47 10.11 -1.99
C PRO A 174 10.04 9.71 -3.36
N ARG A 175 10.94 8.72 -3.40
CA ARG A 175 11.54 8.20 -4.64
C ARG A 175 10.52 7.63 -5.64
N HIS A 176 9.33 7.24 -5.17
CA HIS A 176 8.28 6.65 -6.01
C HIS A 176 7.19 7.65 -6.40
N ALA A 177 7.13 8.82 -5.75
CA ALA A 177 6.06 9.79 -5.96
C ALA A 177 5.93 10.21 -7.42
N GLN A 178 7.06 10.55 -8.06
CA GLN A 178 7.10 10.98 -9.46
C GLN A 178 6.53 9.92 -10.43
N PHE A 179 6.73 8.63 -10.14
CA PHE A 179 6.13 7.56 -10.95
C PHE A 179 4.60 7.64 -10.94
N TYR A 180 3.98 7.74 -9.76
CA TYR A 180 2.53 7.83 -9.65
C TYR A 180 1.98 9.14 -10.23
N GLU A 181 2.69 10.25 -10.04
CA GLU A 181 2.34 11.55 -10.64
C GLU A 181 2.31 11.47 -12.16
N ARG A 182 3.35 10.90 -12.78
CA ARG A 182 3.47 10.82 -14.24
C ARG A 182 2.62 9.73 -14.88
N CYS A 183 2.54 8.56 -14.24
CA CYS A 183 1.87 7.41 -14.84
C CYS A 183 0.38 7.37 -14.60
N TYR A 184 -0.12 8.03 -13.54
CA TYR A 184 -1.53 7.97 -13.14
C TYR A 184 -2.17 9.35 -12.89
N GLY A 185 -1.41 10.43 -12.90
CA GLY A 185 -1.94 11.77 -12.61
C GLY A 185 -2.21 12.02 -11.12
N PHE A 186 -1.59 11.25 -10.23
CA PHE A 186 -1.68 11.52 -8.80
C PHE A 186 -1.11 12.90 -8.46
N GLN A 187 -1.70 13.55 -7.45
CA GLN A 187 -1.28 14.86 -6.95
C GLN A 187 -1.01 14.79 -5.45
N LYS A 188 0.03 15.50 -4.99
CA LYS A 188 0.28 15.64 -3.55
C LYS A 188 -0.85 16.43 -2.90
N PHE A 189 -1.35 15.94 -1.76
CA PHE A 189 -2.42 16.65 -1.03
C PHE A 189 -1.99 17.17 0.35
N ALA A 190 -0.76 16.83 0.79
CA ALA A 190 -0.11 17.38 1.98
C ALA A 190 1.42 17.28 1.84
N PRO A 191 2.19 17.98 2.70
CA PRO A 191 3.65 17.84 2.76
C PRO A 191 4.07 16.43 3.16
N PRO A 192 5.27 15.97 2.74
CA PRO A 192 5.85 14.72 3.24
C PRO A 192 5.99 14.74 4.76
N THR A 193 5.83 13.57 5.39
CA THR A 193 6.06 13.40 6.83
C THR A 193 6.70 12.05 7.12
N SER A 194 7.12 11.86 8.37
CA SER A 194 7.61 10.59 8.90
C SER A 194 6.43 9.65 9.15
N TYR A 195 6.57 8.35 8.80
CA TYR A 195 5.47 7.39 8.90
C TYR A 195 5.82 6.26 9.89
N PRO A 196 5.23 6.28 11.09
CA PRO A 196 5.57 5.30 12.14
C PRO A 196 5.34 3.85 11.75
N LEU A 197 4.31 3.56 10.94
CA LEU A 197 4.01 2.19 10.50
C LEU A 197 5.14 1.55 9.67
N VAL A 198 6.07 2.35 9.15
CA VAL A 198 7.26 1.89 8.40
C VAL A 198 8.55 2.48 9.01
N ARG A 199 8.71 2.37 10.31
CA ARG A 199 9.91 2.81 11.05
C ARG A 199 10.31 4.25 10.76
N ASN A 200 9.32 5.14 10.72
CA ASN A 200 9.51 6.56 10.47
C ASN A 200 10.16 6.90 9.10
N HIS A 201 10.13 6.00 8.13
CA HIS A 201 10.52 6.37 6.77
C HIS A 201 9.63 7.48 6.23
N PRO A 202 10.18 8.37 5.38
CA PRO A 202 9.39 9.48 4.83
C PRO A 202 8.31 8.97 3.89
N VAL A 203 7.11 9.54 4.00
CA VAL A 203 5.97 9.27 3.13
C VAL A 203 5.48 10.55 2.46
N VAL A 204 5.15 10.46 1.18
CA VAL A 204 4.47 11.49 0.39
C VAL A 204 3.04 11.04 0.19
N PRO A 205 2.03 11.82 0.61
CA PRO A 205 0.63 11.49 0.42
C PRO A 205 0.18 11.97 -0.96
N LEU A 206 -0.32 11.03 -1.76
CA LEU A 206 -0.78 11.29 -3.11
C LEU A 206 -2.26 10.95 -3.26
N ARG A 207 -2.98 11.71 -4.08
CA ARG A 207 -4.40 11.58 -4.35
C ARG A 207 -4.65 11.52 -5.85
N LEU A 208 -5.49 10.61 -6.29
CA LEU A 208 -6.03 10.50 -7.64
C LEU A 208 -7.53 10.73 -7.60
N ARG A 209 -8.04 11.74 -8.31
CA ARG A 209 -9.47 12.00 -8.48
C ARG A 209 -9.98 11.18 -9.67
N LEU A 210 -10.61 10.03 -9.37
CA LEU A 210 -10.90 9.01 -10.38
C LEU A 210 -11.64 9.53 -11.61
N ARG A 211 -12.83 10.09 -11.40
CA ARG A 211 -13.70 10.52 -12.53
C ARG A 211 -13.14 11.75 -13.22
N GLU A 212 -12.56 12.67 -12.47
CA GLU A 212 -12.00 13.90 -13.01
C GLU A 212 -10.77 13.62 -13.87
N GLU A 213 -9.87 12.76 -13.41
CA GLU A 213 -8.69 12.40 -14.17
C GLU A 213 -9.03 11.56 -15.42
N LEU A 214 -9.99 10.62 -15.30
CA LEU A 214 -10.43 9.80 -16.43
C LEU A 214 -11.24 10.56 -17.49
N ALA A 215 -11.78 11.74 -17.16
CA ALA A 215 -12.51 12.60 -18.10
C ALA A 215 -11.61 13.48 -18.97
N LYS A 216 -10.29 13.47 -18.76
CA LYS A 216 -9.34 14.25 -19.55
C LYS A 216 -9.15 13.63 -20.94
N ASP A 217 -8.95 14.48 -21.95
CA ASP A 217 -8.69 14.04 -23.33
C ASP A 217 -7.36 13.25 -23.41
N GLU A 218 -6.33 13.75 -22.76
CA GLU A 218 -5.03 13.09 -22.67
C GLU A 218 -4.86 12.42 -21.32
N LEU A 219 -4.79 11.11 -21.32
CA LEU A 219 -4.63 10.32 -20.11
C LEU A 219 -3.18 9.93 -19.87
N PRO A 220 -2.70 10.04 -18.61
CA PRO A 220 -1.50 9.34 -18.21
C PRO A 220 -1.60 7.85 -18.51
N ARG A 221 -0.46 7.24 -18.85
CA ARG A 221 -0.40 5.88 -19.36
C ARG A 221 -1.15 4.84 -18.51
N GLY A 222 -1.04 4.90 -17.18
CA GLY A 222 -1.69 3.94 -16.29
C GLY A 222 -3.22 4.10 -16.27
N LEU A 223 -3.73 5.34 -16.46
CA LEU A 223 -5.17 5.58 -16.60
C LEU A 223 -5.66 5.15 -17.99
N ALA A 224 -4.87 5.38 -19.04
CA ALA A 224 -5.18 4.87 -20.37
C ALA A 224 -5.24 3.34 -20.38
N ASP A 225 -4.27 2.66 -19.75
CA ASP A 225 -4.28 1.19 -19.59
C ASP A 225 -5.54 0.73 -18.85
N ALA A 226 -5.92 1.39 -17.76
CA ALA A 226 -7.13 1.04 -17.02
C ALA A 226 -8.40 1.23 -17.86
N ARG A 227 -8.52 2.34 -18.59
CA ARG A 227 -9.67 2.62 -19.47
C ARG A 227 -9.78 1.58 -20.59
N ASP A 228 -8.65 1.24 -21.22
CA ASP A 228 -8.62 0.38 -22.41
C ASP A 228 -8.74 -1.13 -22.05
N ASN A 229 -8.52 -1.47 -20.77
CA ASN A 229 -8.61 -2.85 -20.27
C ASN A 229 -9.57 -2.94 -19.06
N PRO A 230 -10.87 -2.74 -19.26
CA PRO A 230 -11.85 -2.74 -18.17
C PRO A 230 -11.97 -4.11 -17.52
N LEU A 231 -12.19 -4.12 -16.20
CA LEU A 231 -12.50 -5.31 -15.44
C LEU A 231 -14.02 -5.43 -15.24
N PRO A 232 -14.58 -6.65 -15.37
CA PRO A 232 -16.01 -6.86 -15.16
C PRO A 232 -16.38 -6.67 -13.68
N ALA A 233 -17.62 -6.26 -13.42
CA ALA A 233 -18.13 -6.09 -12.05
C ALA A 233 -18.01 -7.37 -11.20
N SER A 234 -18.11 -8.54 -11.83
CA SER A 234 -17.94 -9.84 -11.18
C SER A 234 -16.55 -10.04 -10.55
N ALA A 235 -15.52 -9.32 -11.01
CA ALA A 235 -14.20 -9.37 -10.38
C ALA A 235 -14.21 -8.87 -8.92
N PHE A 236 -15.21 -8.07 -8.55
CA PHE A 236 -15.33 -7.41 -7.24
C PHE A 236 -16.39 -8.05 -6.34
N SER A 237 -17.10 -9.10 -6.82
CA SER A 237 -18.26 -9.68 -6.14
C SER A 237 -17.90 -10.54 -4.93
N HIS A 238 -16.72 -11.15 -4.93
CA HIS A 238 -16.30 -12.08 -3.90
C HIS A 238 -15.02 -11.58 -3.25
N ARG A 239 -15.05 -11.45 -1.93
CA ARG A 239 -13.90 -11.06 -1.11
C ARG A 239 -13.97 -11.77 0.22
N PHE A 240 -12.81 -11.92 0.86
CA PHE A 240 -12.76 -12.37 2.26
C PHE A 240 -13.44 -11.32 3.14
N ALA A 241 -14.36 -11.75 3.98
CA ALA A 241 -14.97 -10.91 4.99
C ALA A 241 -14.15 -11.03 6.28
N PHE A 242 -13.67 -9.90 6.80
CA PHE A 242 -12.92 -9.86 8.05
C PHE A 242 -13.89 -9.90 9.25
N GLU A 243 -14.64 -11.00 9.37
CA GLU A 243 -15.51 -11.21 10.51
C GLU A 243 -14.71 -11.73 11.71
N PRO A 244 -15.05 -11.31 12.94
CA PRO A 244 -14.32 -11.69 14.16
C PRO A 244 -14.14 -13.19 14.32
N GLU A 245 -15.18 -13.97 13.99
CA GLU A 245 -15.17 -15.42 14.08
C GLU A 245 -14.14 -16.07 13.14
N GLN A 246 -13.97 -15.50 11.96
CA GLN A 246 -13.01 -15.99 10.97
C GLN A 246 -11.55 -15.66 11.35
N LEU A 247 -11.35 -14.60 12.13
CA LEU A 247 -10.02 -14.21 12.59
C LEU A 247 -9.58 -14.93 13.86
N ARG A 248 -10.52 -15.55 14.60
CA ARG A 248 -10.23 -16.20 15.89
C ARG A 248 -9.19 -17.31 15.76
N GLY A 249 -8.13 -17.19 16.54
CA GLY A 249 -7.02 -18.14 16.54
C GLY A 249 -6.07 -18.01 15.34
N SER A 250 -6.29 -17.05 14.45
CA SER A 250 -5.43 -16.81 13.29
C SER A 250 -4.12 -16.12 13.67
N LEU A 251 -3.15 -16.16 12.76
CA LEU A 251 -1.91 -15.38 12.88
C LEU A 251 -2.19 -13.88 12.88
N ILE A 252 -3.22 -13.45 12.15
CA ILE A 252 -3.63 -12.05 12.07
C ILE A 252 -4.11 -11.56 13.44
N GLU A 253 -4.99 -12.29 14.10
CA GLU A 253 -5.46 -11.96 15.45
C GLU A 253 -4.29 -11.86 16.43
N GLY A 254 -3.41 -12.87 16.43
CA GLY A 254 -2.22 -12.89 17.27
C GLY A 254 -1.31 -11.68 17.04
N PHE A 255 -1.05 -11.33 15.79
CA PHE A 255 -0.24 -10.18 15.42
C PHE A 255 -0.87 -8.85 15.86
N LEU A 256 -2.18 -8.67 15.65
CA LEU A 256 -2.87 -7.43 16.02
C LEU A 256 -2.90 -7.23 17.54
N LYS A 257 -3.13 -8.30 18.29
CA LYS A 257 -3.06 -8.26 19.77
C LYS A 257 -1.67 -7.90 20.26
N ASP A 258 -0.64 -8.53 19.71
CA ASP A 258 0.76 -8.35 20.11
C ASP A 258 1.29 -6.94 19.74
N ARG A 259 1.01 -6.49 18.52
CA ARG A 259 1.58 -5.26 17.97
C ARG A 259 0.80 -3.99 18.32
N TYR A 260 -0.52 -4.09 18.41
CA TYR A 260 -1.41 -2.92 18.54
C TYR A 260 -2.35 -3.01 19.74
N GLY A 261 -2.37 -4.11 20.49
CA GLY A 261 -3.32 -4.32 21.57
C GLY A 261 -4.78 -4.50 21.09
N ILE A 262 -4.99 -4.71 19.79
CA ILE A 262 -6.30 -4.81 19.16
C ILE A 262 -6.78 -6.27 19.24
N ASP A 263 -7.98 -6.47 19.78
CA ASP A 263 -8.69 -7.76 19.76
C ASP A 263 -9.87 -7.69 18.78
N PRO A 264 -9.69 -8.15 17.52
CA PRO A 264 -10.74 -8.06 16.50
C PRO A 264 -12.05 -8.74 16.94
N GLY A 265 -11.96 -9.80 17.77
CA GLY A 265 -13.13 -10.50 18.29
C GLY A 265 -13.92 -9.72 19.33
N ARG A 266 -13.28 -8.78 20.00
CA ARG A 266 -13.89 -8.01 21.11
C ARG A 266 -14.44 -6.66 20.66
N GLU A 267 -13.79 -6.02 19.72
CA GLU A 267 -14.17 -4.68 19.23
C GLU A 267 -15.44 -4.71 18.37
N ALA A 268 -15.65 -5.77 17.60
CA ALA A 268 -16.90 -5.97 16.87
C ALA A 268 -18.12 -6.16 17.78
N ALA A 269 -17.93 -6.77 18.96
CA ALA A 269 -19.01 -6.97 19.94
C ALA A 269 -19.38 -5.68 20.70
N SER A 270 -18.50 -4.67 20.74
CA SER A 270 -18.73 -3.46 21.55
C SER A 270 -19.42 -2.31 20.81
N GLY A 271 -19.49 -2.33 19.47
CA GLY A 271 -20.16 -1.30 18.67
C GLY A 271 -19.65 0.15 18.88
N ARG A 272 -18.57 0.32 19.63
CA ARG A 272 -17.99 1.63 19.97
C ARG A 272 -16.57 1.72 19.44
N ALA A 273 -16.45 2.25 18.23
CA ALA A 273 -15.19 2.85 17.82
C ALA A 273 -15.04 4.19 18.54
N ASP A 274 -14.40 4.17 19.70
CA ASP A 274 -13.93 5.40 20.33
C ASP A 274 -12.80 5.97 19.46
N ARG A 275 -13.00 7.21 18.95
CA ARG A 275 -12.01 7.93 18.12
C ARG A 275 -10.85 8.41 19.00
N GLY A 276 -10.12 7.50 19.61
CA GLY A 276 -9.15 7.86 20.63
C GLY A 276 -7.95 6.96 20.77
N LEU A 277 -7.53 6.24 19.72
CA LEU A 277 -6.20 5.64 19.71
C LEU A 277 -5.22 6.63 19.08
N ALA A 278 -4.87 7.66 19.87
CA ALA A 278 -3.58 8.31 19.73
C ALA A 278 -2.51 7.23 19.91
N LEU A 279 -1.85 6.87 18.83
CA LEU A 279 -0.63 6.06 18.88
C LEU A 279 0.42 6.87 19.67
N SER A 280 0.44 6.71 20.99
CA SER A 280 1.58 7.13 21.79
C SER A 280 2.77 6.25 21.39
N ALA A 281 3.85 6.95 21.06
CA ALA A 281 5.15 6.58 20.52
C ALA A 281 5.72 5.24 20.94
#